data_966a40f3c6b4a1ee44163acafe9e41aa
#
_entry.id   966a40f3c6b4a1ee44163acafe9e41aa
#
_cell.length_a   1.000
_cell.length_b   1.000
_cell.length_c   1.000
_cell.angle_alpha   90.00
_cell.angle_beta   90.00
_cell.angle_gamma   90.00
#
_symmetry.space_group_name_H-M   'P 1'
#
loop_
_entity.id
_entity.type
_entity.pdbx_description
1 polymer ?
#
loop_
_entity_poly.entity_id
_entity_poly.type
_entity_poly.pdbx_seq_one_letter_code
_entity_poly.pdbx_strand_id
1 'polypeptide(L)'
;MTAIFAGVIYSNEILFQGFIDGLIYALIAIGLVLIYKATGVINFAQGAIGTFGGFVMGMLMVNYDLPYWLAAILAISAAAAVSTVTELLVVRRLFTKPRLLLFVATLGVAQLVALVQVWLPTVDERVDYPTPINGLWNIDSLNILLRGEQVTVLIVVPILVIVLGYLLQKTRFGLAVRSAADNPGAAQLAGLSIRAVSTQVWFIAGVLAGISTLLIGPVQQLDAGGVGSSLGPELLLFSLTAAMFGQLQSFPRALGGGILIGIVNRLVLANKGKGFLDDWGIGNGSNLLAIFLILLILMLFVTRGNRTSEQSWVLTPRLRSAHKDLVQYPAYKWVSVVGMMLLALAIIGLPWIVDKPSRLI
;
A
#
# COMPACT_ATOMS: atom_id res chain seq x y z
N MET A 1 21.84 -19.91 -10.59
CA MET A 1 23.14 -19.24 -10.83
C MET A 1 23.03 -17.83 -10.27
N THR A 2 23.81 -17.51 -9.22
CA THR A 2 23.82 -16.18 -8.61
C THR A 2 24.86 -15.34 -9.35
N ALA A 3 24.47 -14.19 -9.89
CA ALA A 3 25.42 -13.27 -10.50
C ALA A 3 25.61 -12.05 -9.59
N ILE A 4 26.81 -11.48 -9.60
CA ILE A 4 27.18 -10.29 -8.84
C ILE A 4 27.51 -9.21 -9.86
N PHE A 5 26.72 -8.14 -9.88
CA PHE A 5 26.99 -6.96 -10.69
C PHE A 5 27.14 -5.76 -9.76
N ALA A 6 28.28 -5.07 -9.84
CA ALA A 6 28.58 -3.91 -8.97
C ALA A 6 28.40 -4.19 -7.46
N GLY A 7 28.72 -5.41 -7.00
CA GLY A 7 28.55 -5.80 -5.58
C GLY A 7 27.13 -6.20 -5.16
N VAL A 8 26.14 -6.15 -6.08
CA VAL A 8 24.75 -6.57 -5.82
C VAL A 8 24.58 -8.03 -6.22
N ILE A 9 24.05 -8.85 -5.31
CA ILE A 9 23.69 -10.25 -5.57
C ILE A 9 22.30 -10.28 -6.19
N TYR A 10 22.18 -10.92 -7.35
CA TYR A 10 20.88 -11.18 -7.98
C TYR A 10 20.83 -12.61 -8.54
N SER A 11 19.65 -13.17 -8.58
CA SER A 11 19.35 -14.46 -9.22
C SER A 11 17.99 -14.40 -9.86
N ASN A 12 17.71 -15.30 -10.80
CA ASN A 12 16.38 -15.41 -11.40
C ASN A 12 15.30 -15.65 -10.35
N GLU A 13 15.61 -16.41 -9.31
CA GLU A 13 14.69 -16.68 -8.20
C GLU A 13 14.36 -15.42 -7.41
N ILE A 14 15.35 -14.57 -7.08
CA ILE A 14 15.13 -13.31 -6.36
C ILE A 14 14.24 -12.37 -7.19
N LEU A 15 14.52 -12.25 -8.49
CA LEU A 15 13.71 -11.42 -9.39
C LEU A 15 12.29 -11.96 -9.53
N PHE A 16 12.14 -13.28 -9.62
CA PHE A 16 10.84 -13.93 -9.69
C PHE A 16 10.02 -13.75 -8.41
N GLN A 17 10.63 -13.95 -7.24
CA GLN A 17 9.97 -13.69 -5.95
C GLN A 17 9.56 -12.21 -5.84
N GLY A 18 10.43 -11.28 -6.25
CA GLY A 18 10.11 -9.86 -6.30
C GLY A 18 8.96 -9.53 -7.25
N PHE A 19 8.86 -10.21 -8.39
CA PHE A 19 7.74 -10.09 -9.31
C PHE A 19 6.43 -10.56 -8.66
N ILE A 20 6.44 -11.71 -7.95
CA ILE A 20 5.27 -12.23 -7.21
C ILE A 20 4.80 -11.26 -6.12
N ASP A 21 5.72 -10.78 -5.27
CA ASP A 21 5.40 -9.77 -4.25
C ASP A 21 4.83 -8.49 -4.89
N GLY A 22 5.44 -8.08 -5.99
CA GLY A 22 5.03 -6.89 -6.72
C GLY A 22 3.62 -6.99 -7.30
N LEU A 23 3.19 -8.15 -7.75
CA LEU A 23 1.81 -8.41 -8.17
C LEU A 23 0.82 -8.21 -7.02
N ILE A 24 1.17 -8.64 -5.81
CA ILE A 24 0.33 -8.48 -4.62
C ILE A 24 0.26 -6.99 -4.20
N TYR A 25 1.41 -6.30 -4.16
CA TYR A 25 1.44 -4.86 -3.87
C TYR A 25 0.63 -4.05 -4.89
N ALA A 26 0.66 -4.48 -6.15
CA ALA A 26 -0.12 -3.86 -7.20
C ALA A 26 -1.64 -3.97 -6.97
N LEU A 27 -2.16 -5.07 -6.43
CA LEU A 27 -3.59 -5.20 -6.12
C LEU A 27 -4.04 -4.16 -5.08
N ILE A 28 -3.26 -4.00 -4.01
CA ILE A 28 -3.55 -2.97 -2.99
C ILE A 28 -3.43 -1.57 -3.59
N ALA A 29 -2.40 -1.34 -4.42
CA ALA A 29 -2.19 -0.07 -5.12
C ALA A 29 -3.36 0.27 -6.05
N ILE A 30 -3.89 -0.70 -6.79
CA ILE A 30 -5.06 -0.53 -7.64
C ILE A 30 -6.29 -0.15 -6.80
N GLY A 31 -6.46 -0.76 -5.61
CA GLY A 31 -7.50 -0.38 -4.65
C GLY A 31 -7.36 1.08 -4.20
N LEU A 32 -6.14 1.52 -3.86
CA LEU A 32 -5.85 2.92 -3.52
C LEU A 32 -6.15 3.89 -4.67
N VAL A 33 -5.72 3.55 -5.89
CA VAL A 33 -5.98 4.35 -7.09
C VAL A 33 -7.49 4.45 -7.35
N LEU A 34 -8.24 3.35 -7.16
CA LEU A 34 -9.68 3.31 -7.37
C LEU A 34 -10.41 4.24 -6.39
N ILE A 35 -10.07 4.19 -5.09
CA ILE A 35 -10.62 5.09 -4.07
C ILE A 35 -10.29 6.54 -4.43
N TYR A 36 -9.01 6.83 -4.71
CA TYR A 36 -8.58 8.19 -5.01
C TYR A 36 -9.26 8.78 -6.24
N LYS A 37 -9.39 8.01 -7.33
CA LYS A 37 -10.10 8.46 -8.54
C LYS A 37 -11.56 8.81 -8.28
N ALA A 38 -12.26 8.02 -7.48
CA ALA A 38 -13.68 8.20 -7.23
C ALA A 38 -13.98 9.29 -6.19
N THR A 39 -13.08 9.47 -5.20
CA THR A 39 -13.37 10.30 -4.02
C THR A 39 -12.35 11.41 -3.78
N GLY A 40 -11.18 11.38 -4.43
CA GLY A 40 -10.06 12.29 -4.17
C GLY A 40 -9.39 12.06 -2.81
N VAL A 41 -9.67 10.95 -2.14
CA VAL A 41 -9.15 10.60 -0.81
C VAL A 41 -8.15 9.46 -0.92
N ILE A 42 -6.99 9.59 -0.26
CA ILE A 42 -6.05 8.49 -0.07
C ILE A 42 -6.45 7.76 1.21
N ASN A 43 -6.70 6.45 1.10
CA ASN A 43 -7.04 5.62 2.25
C ASN A 43 -5.78 5.08 2.94
N PHE A 44 -5.37 5.71 4.03
CA PHE A 44 -4.22 5.25 4.81
C PHE A 44 -4.52 4.03 5.69
N ALA A 45 -5.79 3.63 5.83
CA ALA A 45 -6.18 2.39 6.48
C ALA A 45 -6.11 1.16 5.54
N GLN A 46 -5.77 1.33 4.25
CA GLN A 46 -5.87 0.27 3.25
C GLN A 46 -5.06 -0.99 3.63
N GLY A 47 -3.83 -0.81 4.12
CA GLY A 47 -3.00 -1.91 4.60
C GLY A 47 -3.60 -2.60 5.82
N ALA A 48 -4.05 -1.83 6.83
CA ALA A 48 -4.66 -2.36 8.03
C ALA A 48 -5.97 -3.11 7.74
N ILE A 49 -6.79 -2.62 6.79
CA ILE A 49 -8.02 -3.30 6.33
C ILE A 49 -7.67 -4.65 5.69
N GLY A 50 -6.61 -4.68 4.88
CA GLY A 50 -6.12 -5.93 4.29
C GLY A 50 -5.67 -6.92 5.36
N THR A 51 -4.78 -6.52 6.26
CA THR A 51 -4.26 -7.38 7.33
C THR A 51 -5.35 -7.86 8.29
N PHE A 52 -6.40 -7.07 8.49
CA PHE A 52 -7.58 -7.55 9.22
C PHE A 52 -8.23 -8.75 8.54
N GLY A 53 -8.40 -8.70 7.20
CA GLY A 53 -8.88 -9.86 6.44
C GLY A 53 -7.96 -11.07 6.58
N GLY A 54 -6.64 -10.86 6.45
CA GLY A 54 -5.65 -11.92 6.63
C GLY A 54 -5.68 -12.55 8.02
N PHE A 55 -5.80 -11.72 9.06
CA PHE A 55 -5.94 -12.19 10.45
C PHE A 55 -7.22 -13.02 10.65
N VAL A 56 -8.36 -12.53 10.12
CA VAL A 56 -9.64 -13.27 10.17
C VAL A 56 -9.52 -14.63 9.47
N MET A 57 -8.81 -14.71 8.34
CA MET A 57 -8.56 -15.98 7.65
C MET A 57 -7.82 -16.97 8.55
N GLY A 58 -6.69 -16.54 9.14
CA GLY A 58 -5.90 -17.37 10.06
C GLY A 58 -6.74 -17.83 11.25
N MET A 59 -7.47 -16.92 11.87
CA MET A 59 -8.35 -17.22 13.01
C MET A 59 -9.43 -18.25 12.65
N LEU A 60 -10.11 -18.10 11.51
CA LEU A 60 -11.18 -19.01 11.10
C LEU A 60 -10.67 -20.42 10.78
N MET A 61 -9.50 -20.53 10.17
CA MET A 61 -8.93 -21.85 9.84
C MET A 61 -8.28 -22.53 11.04
N VAL A 62 -7.53 -21.78 11.87
CA VAL A 62 -6.76 -22.38 12.96
C VAL A 62 -7.60 -22.61 14.21
N ASN A 63 -8.45 -21.63 14.61
CA ASN A 63 -9.21 -21.73 15.85
C ASN A 63 -10.58 -22.41 15.67
N TYR A 64 -11.13 -22.38 14.45
CA TYR A 64 -12.48 -22.89 14.16
C TYR A 64 -12.52 -24.02 13.11
N ASP A 65 -11.36 -24.46 12.61
CA ASP A 65 -11.22 -25.55 11.62
C ASP A 65 -12.11 -25.39 10.36
N LEU A 66 -12.37 -24.15 9.95
CA LEU A 66 -13.18 -23.90 8.76
C LEU A 66 -12.41 -24.29 7.49
N PRO A 67 -13.11 -24.84 6.48
CA PRO A 67 -12.50 -25.16 5.19
C PRO A 67 -12.01 -23.86 4.49
N TYR A 68 -10.87 -23.97 3.81
CA TYR A 68 -10.15 -22.84 3.19
C TYR A 68 -11.07 -21.85 2.46
N TRP A 69 -11.91 -22.34 1.54
CA TRP A 69 -12.75 -21.49 0.69
C TRP A 69 -13.80 -20.71 1.48
N LEU A 70 -14.39 -21.33 2.49
CA LEU A 70 -15.36 -20.66 3.36
C LEU A 70 -14.67 -19.59 4.21
N ALA A 71 -13.53 -19.92 4.81
CA ALA A 71 -12.73 -18.98 5.59
C ALA A 71 -12.26 -17.80 4.72
N ALA A 72 -11.81 -18.05 3.47
CA ALA A 72 -11.40 -17.02 2.52
C ALA A 72 -12.55 -16.06 2.17
N ILE A 73 -13.75 -16.58 1.85
CA ILE A 73 -14.91 -15.75 1.56
C ILE A 73 -15.29 -14.86 2.75
N LEU A 74 -15.29 -15.42 3.95
CA LEU A 74 -15.62 -14.67 5.17
C LEU A 74 -14.54 -13.62 5.48
N ALA A 75 -13.28 -13.95 5.34
CA ALA A 75 -12.15 -13.03 5.55
C ALA A 75 -12.16 -11.85 4.57
N ILE A 76 -12.37 -12.11 3.28
CA ILE A 76 -12.50 -11.08 2.24
C ILE A 76 -13.74 -10.22 2.50
N SER A 77 -14.86 -10.84 2.90
CA SER A 77 -16.09 -10.13 3.25
C SER A 77 -15.90 -9.24 4.48
N ALA A 78 -15.13 -9.69 5.48
CA ALA A 78 -14.79 -8.91 6.66
C ALA A 78 -13.95 -7.66 6.28
N ALA A 79 -12.91 -7.82 5.46
CA ALA A 79 -12.11 -6.70 4.96
C ALA A 79 -12.97 -5.70 4.15
N ALA A 80 -13.82 -6.20 3.26
CA ALA A 80 -14.75 -5.38 2.48
C ALA A 80 -15.75 -4.64 3.37
N ALA A 81 -16.27 -5.29 4.41
CA ALA A 81 -17.18 -4.68 5.38
C ALA A 81 -16.48 -3.55 6.16
N VAL A 82 -15.27 -3.78 6.69
CA VAL A 82 -14.49 -2.75 7.40
C VAL A 82 -14.20 -1.56 6.48
N SER A 83 -13.81 -1.81 5.23
CA SER A 83 -13.60 -0.76 4.23
C SER A 83 -14.87 0.06 3.99
N THR A 84 -16.01 -0.62 3.79
CA THR A 84 -17.31 0.02 3.55
C THR A 84 -17.79 0.80 4.77
N VAL A 85 -17.65 0.24 5.97
CA VAL A 85 -18.00 0.92 7.23
C VAL A 85 -17.14 2.16 7.44
N THR A 86 -15.86 2.09 7.11
CA THR A 86 -14.95 3.25 7.12
C THR A 86 -15.46 4.37 6.21
N GLU A 87 -15.90 4.06 5.01
CA GLU A 87 -16.53 5.05 4.11
C GLU A 87 -17.79 5.62 4.71
N LEU A 88 -18.72 4.78 5.18
CA LEU A 88 -20.03 5.19 5.66
C LEU A 88 -19.96 6.07 6.93
N LEU A 89 -19.12 5.68 7.88
CA LEU A 89 -19.09 6.32 9.20
C LEU A 89 -18.08 7.48 9.28
N VAL A 90 -16.96 7.38 8.57
CA VAL A 90 -15.84 8.32 8.68
C VAL A 90 -15.76 9.20 7.45
N VAL A 91 -15.47 8.62 6.28
CA VAL A 91 -15.12 9.39 5.09
C VAL A 91 -16.32 10.22 4.61
N ARG A 92 -17.50 9.64 4.55
CA ARG A 92 -18.72 10.31 4.11
C ARG A 92 -19.10 11.52 4.97
N ARG A 93 -18.87 11.45 6.28
CA ARG A 93 -19.12 12.56 7.21
C ARG A 93 -18.11 13.70 7.08
N LEU A 94 -16.90 13.36 6.65
CA LEU A 94 -15.80 14.30 6.50
C LEU A 94 -15.61 14.82 5.07
N PHE A 95 -16.47 14.43 4.12
CA PHE A 95 -16.30 14.71 2.70
C PHE A 95 -16.24 16.21 2.38
N THR A 96 -16.91 17.05 3.17
CA THR A 96 -16.91 18.53 3.03
C THR A 96 -15.79 19.20 3.82
N LYS A 97 -15.00 18.44 4.57
CA LYS A 97 -13.93 18.97 5.43
C LYS A 97 -12.59 19.00 4.68
N PRO A 98 -11.60 19.73 5.19
CA PRO A 98 -10.26 19.75 4.61
C PRO A 98 -9.67 18.33 4.45
N ARG A 99 -8.97 18.08 3.35
CA ARG A 99 -8.38 16.75 3.03
C ARG A 99 -7.44 16.23 4.13
N LEU A 100 -6.79 17.13 4.88
CA LEU A 100 -5.95 16.76 6.01
C LEU A 100 -6.72 16.01 7.09
N LEU A 101 -7.98 16.37 7.37
CA LEU A 101 -8.82 15.65 8.34
C LEU A 101 -9.15 14.23 7.86
N LEU A 102 -9.38 14.03 6.58
CA LEU A 102 -9.60 12.69 6.00
C LEU A 102 -8.35 11.82 6.12
N PHE A 103 -7.17 12.40 5.88
CA PHE A 103 -5.89 11.73 6.09
C PHE A 103 -5.74 11.25 7.55
N VAL A 104 -5.88 12.16 8.52
CA VAL A 104 -5.77 11.84 9.95
C VAL A 104 -6.84 10.82 10.37
N ALA A 105 -8.07 10.97 9.86
CA ALA A 105 -9.16 10.06 10.17
C ALA A 105 -8.91 8.63 9.66
N THR A 106 -8.37 8.46 8.45
CA THR A 106 -8.03 7.12 7.92
C THR A 106 -6.83 6.50 8.65
N LEU A 107 -5.86 7.29 9.12
CA LEU A 107 -4.81 6.81 10.03
C LEU A 107 -5.41 6.35 11.36
N GLY A 108 -6.36 7.13 11.94
CA GLY A 108 -7.09 6.72 13.15
C GLY A 108 -7.85 5.41 12.96
N VAL A 109 -8.50 5.23 11.80
CA VAL A 109 -9.16 3.96 11.47
C VAL A 109 -8.16 2.81 11.39
N ALA A 110 -6.96 3.01 10.83
CA ALA A 110 -5.93 1.99 10.80
C ALA A 110 -5.56 1.50 12.22
N GLN A 111 -5.41 2.44 13.16
CA GLN A 111 -5.13 2.11 14.56
C GLN A 111 -6.31 1.40 15.26
N LEU A 112 -7.55 1.82 14.97
CA LEU A 112 -8.74 1.14 15.49
C LEU A 112 -8.86 -0.29 14.97
N VAL A 113 -8.59 -0.52 13.70
CA VAL A 113 -8.57 -1.87 13.11
C VAL A 113 -7.50 -2.73 13.75
N ALA A 114 -6.30 -2.19 13.97
CA ALA A 114 -5.23 -2.89 14.69
C ALA A 114 -5.63 -3.22 16.14
N LEU A 115 -6.29 -2.30 16.83
CA LEU A 115 -6.80 -2.53 18.19
C LEU A 115 -7.86 -3.65 18.24
N VAL A 116 -8.78 -3.67 17.26
CA VAL A 116 -9.81 -4.72 17.16
C VAL A 116 -9.16 -6.10 16.97
N GLN A 117 -8.08 -6.21 16.21
CA GLN A 117 -7.32 -7.47 16.06
C GLN A 117 -6.80 -8.00 17.42
N VAL A 118 -6.34 -7.12 18.30
CA VAL A 118 -5.85 -7.49 19.64
C VAL A 118 -6.98 -8.05 20.54
N TRP A 119 -8.23 -7.65 20.30
CA TRP A 119 -9.39 -8.11 21.09
C TRP A 119 -10.01 -9.39 20.55
N LEU A 120 -9.68 -9.78 19.34
CA LEU A 120 -10.12 -11.04 18.76
C LEU A 120 -9.30 -12.22 19.32
N PRO A 121 -9.80 -13.45 19.25
CA PRO A 121 -9.06 -14.64 19.67
C PRO A 121 -7.70 -14.72 19.00
N THR A 122 -6.66 -14.90 19.80
CA THR A 122 -5.29 -15.05 19.30
C THR A 122 -5.17 -16.32 18.46
N VAL A 123 -4.41 -16.21 17.39
CA VAL A 123 -4.07 -17.35 16.53
C VAL A 123 -2.72 -17.89 16.97
N ASP A 124 -2.55 -19.22 17.01
CA ASP A 124 -1.26 -19.84 17.32
C ASP A 124 -0.24 -19.46 16.24
N GLU A 125 0.84 -18.81 16.66
CA GLU A 125 1.93 -18.35 15.79
C GLU A 125 2.75 -19.50 15.18
N ARG A 126 2.54 -20.74 15.62
CA ARG A 126 3.30 -21.91 15.13
C ARG A 126 2.65 -22.61 13.92
N VAL A 127 1.50 -22.12 13.49
CA VAL A 127 0.78 -22.71 12.35
C VAL A 127 1.09 -21.90 11.10
N ASP A 128 1.56 -22.57 10.06
CA ASP A 128 1.80 -21.97 8.76
C ASP A 128 0.53 -21.33 8.18
N TYR A 129 0.68 -20.19 7.52
CA TYR A 129 -0.45 -19.54 6.88
C TYR A 129 -1.04 -20.43 5.78
N PRO A 130 -2.37 -20.62 5.74
CA PRO A 130 -3.00 -21.57 4.82
C PRO A 130 -2.85 -21.16 3.35
N THR A 131 -2.65 -22.15 2.49
CA THR A 131 -2.55 -21.99 1.04
C THR A 131 -3.51 -22.93 0.32
N PRO A 132 -4.17 -22.51 -0.79
CA PRO A 132 -5.11 -23.36 -1.51
C PRO A 132 -4.41 -24.41 -2.39
N ILE A 133 -3.21 -24.15 -2.83
CA ILE A 133 -2.41 -25.03 -3.69
C ILE A 133 -1.12 -25.39 -2.97
N ASN A 134 -0.91 -26.68 -2.74
CA ASN A 134 0.32 -27.21 -2.19
C ASN A 134 1.11 -27.89 -3.31
N GLY A 135 2.39 -27.59 -3.41
CA GLY A 135 3.29 -28.23 -4.38
C GLY A 135 4.56 -27.43 -4.60
N LEU A 136 5.56 -28.14 -5.10
CA LEU A 136 6.86 -27.59 -5.48
C LEU A 136 7.18 -28.08 -6.89
N TRP A 137 7.40 -27.16 -7.81
CA TRP A 137 7.76 -27.47 -9.19
C TRP A 137 9.10 -26.79 -9.52
N ASN A 138 10.04 -27.58 -9.98
CA ASN A 138 11.33 -27.05 -10.44
C ASN A 138 11.25 -26.72 -11.93
N ILE A 139 11.54 -25.46 -12.28
CA ILE A 139 11.66 -25.01 -13.67
C ILE A 139 13.16 -24.92 -13.99
N ASP A 140 13.75 -26.06 -14.38
CA ASP A 140 15.19 -26.21 -14.57
C ASP A 140 15.76 -25.21 -15.58
N SER A 141 15.00 -24.88 -16.65
CA SER A 141 15.43 -23.93 -17.68
C SER A 141 15.70 -22.52 -17.16
N LEU A 142 14.98 -22.09 -16.11
CA LEU A 142 15.10 -20.76 -15.49
C LEU A 142 15.81 -20.81 -14.13
N ASN A 143 16.05 -22.01 -13.61
CA ASN A 143 16.56 -22.24 -12.26
C ASN A 143 15.68 -21.54 -11.20
N ILE A 144 14.37 -21.73 -11.33
CA ILE A 144 13.34 -21.19 -10.43
C ILE A 144 12.60 -22.34 -9.77
N LEU A 145 12.48 -22.28 -8.43
CA LEU A 145 11.60 -23.14 -7.66
C LEU A 145 10.23 -22.49 -7.52
N LEU A 146 9.25 -23.02 -8.24
CA LEU A 146 7.87 -22.53 -8.20
C LEU A 146 7.10 -23.21 -7.08
N ARG A 147 6.57 -22.44 -6.14
CA ARG A 147 5.77 -22.91 -5.01
C ARG A 147 4.28 -22.73 -5.28
N GLY A 148 3.44 -23.56 -4.62
CA GLY A 148 1.99 -23.51 -4.81
C GLY A 148 1.35 -22.14 -4.51
N GLU A 149 1.83 -21.45 -3.48
CA GLU A 149 1.39 -20.11 -3.14
C GLU A 149 1.71 -19.10 -4.25
N GLN A 150 2.85 -19.23 -4.93
CA GLN A 150 3.24 -18.38 -6.06
C GLN A 150 2.38 -18.65 -7.29
N VAL A 151 2.03 -19.92 -7.54
CA VAL A 151 1.08 -20.30 -8.61
C VAL A 151 -0.28 -19.67 -8.35
N THR A 152 -0.73 -19.67 -7.09
CA THR A 152 -1.99 -19.02 -6.71
C THR A 152 -1.97 -17.53 -7.06
N VAL A 153 -0.89 -16.81 -6.76
CA VAL A 153 -0.73 -15.39 -7.14
C VAL A 153 -0.76 -15.20 -8.64
N LEU A 154 -0.02 -16.02 -9.40
CA LEU A 154 0.05 -15.95 -10.87
C LEU A 154 -1.30 -16.19 -11.55
N ILE A 155 -2.21 -16.91 -10.91
CA ILE A 155 -3.56 -17.13 -11.43
C ILE A 155 -4.51 -16.03 -10.96
N VAL A 156 -4.57 -15.78 -9.65
CA VAL A 156 -5.57 -14.90 -9.04
C VAL A 156 -5.36 -13.44 -9.45
N VAL A 157 -4.12 -12.93 -9.40
CA VAL A 157 -3.86 -11.50 -9.63
C VAL A 157 -4.18 -11.09 -11.07
N PRO A 158 -3.70 -11.78 -12.13
CA PRO A 158 -4.07 -11.41 -13.49
C PRO A 158 -5.59 -11.50 -13.76
N ILE A 159 -6.26 -12.51 -13.21
CA ILE A 159 -7.73 -12.63 -13.33
C ILE A 159 -8.41 -11.40 -12.72
N LEU A 160 -8.02 -11.00 -11.50
CA LEU A 160 -8.58 -9.82 -10.83
C LEU A 160 -8.29 -8.53 -11.59
N VAL A 161 -7.09 -8.37 -12.13
CA VAL A 161 -6.71 -7.19 -12.94
C VAL A 161 -7.56 -7.12 -14.21
N ILE A 162 -7.77 -8.26 -14.89
CA ILE A 162 -8.61 -8.35 -16.10
C ILE A 162 -10.07 -8.05 -15.76
N VAL A 163 -10.61 -8.68 -14.71
CA VAL A 163 -12.00 -8.46 -14.25
C VAL A 163 -12.21 -7.00 -13.87
N LEU A 164 -11.30 -6.42 -13.09
CA LEU A 164 -11.40 -5.02 -12.70
C LEU A 164 -11.25 -4.08 -13.89
N GLY A 165 -10.33 -4.37 -14.81
CA GLY A 165 -10.19 -3.65 -16.08
C GLY A 165 -11.48 -3.67 -16.90
N TYR A 166 -12.12 -4.82 -17.02
CA TYR A 166 -13.42 -4.97 -17.69
C TYR A 166 -14.52 -4.17 -16.96
N LEU A 167 -14.62 -4.32 -15.62
CA LEU A 167 -15.59 -3.58 -14.80
C LEU A 167 -15.45 -2.06 -14.98
N LEU A 168 -14.23 -1.56 -14.98
CA LEU A 168 -13.97 -0.12 -15.05
C LEU A 168 -14.09 0.45 -16.48
N GLN A 169 -13.84 -0.36 -17.53
CA GLN A 169 -13.87 0.14 -18.91
C GLN A 169 -15.19 -0.11 -19.62
N LYS A 170 -15.85 -1.24 -19.36
CA LYS A 170 -16.97 -1.75 -20.16
C LYS A 170 -18.32 -1.73 -19.44
N THR A 171 -18.38 -1.43 -18.13
CA THR A 171 -19.64 -1.47 -17.38
C THR A 171 -20.17 -0.06 -17.03
N ARG A 172 -21.47 0.00 -16.66
CA ARG A 172 -22.12 1.21 -16.17
C ARG A 172 -21.47 1.71 -14.87
N PHE A 173 -20.99 0.80 -14.02
CA PHE A 173 -20.23 1.14 -12.82
C PHE A 173 -18.94 1.89 -13.17
N GLY A 174 -18.15 1.37 -14.11
CA GLY A 174 -16.92 2.03 -14.55
C GLY A 174 -17.17 3.40 -15.18
N LEU A 175 -18.27 3.55 -15.93
CA LEU A 175 -18.70 4.86 -16.46
C LEU A 175 -19.00 5.82 -15.30
N ALA A 176 -19.75 5.38 -14.29
CA ALA A 176 -20.09 6.20 -13.12
C ALA A 176 -18.84 6.64 -12.34
N VAL A 177 -17.88 5.72 -12.14
CA VAL A 177 -16.58 6.03 -11.48
C VAL A 177 -15.80 7.07 -12.28
N ARG A 178 -15.68 6.93 -13.60
CA ARG A 178 -14.98 7.91 -14.45
C ARG A 178 -15.67 9.26 -14.46
N SER A 179 -17.01 9.30 -14.61
CA SER A 179 -17.78 10.56 -14.58
C SER A 179 -17.64 11.27 -13.23
N ALA A 180 -17.66 10.51 -12.11
CA ALA A 180 -17.44 11.06 -10.78
C ALA A 180 -16.01 11.61 -10.59
N ALA A 181 -15.02 10.96 -11.22
CA ALA A 181 -13.62 11.38 -11.19
C ALA A 181 -13.39 12.66 -12.01
N ASP A 182 -13.99 12.77 -13.18
CA ASP A 182 -13.79 13.89 -14.10
C ASP A 182 -14.51 15.15 -13.61
N ASN A 183 -15.81 15.05 -13.30
CA ASN A 183 -16.60 16.17 -12.79
C ASN A 183 -17.75 15.67 -11.90
N PRO A 184 -17.55 15.59 -10.58
CA PRO A 184 -18.58 15.12 -9.65
C PRO A 184 -19.85 15.97 -9.65
N GLY A 185 -19.74 17.29 -9.90
CA GLY A 185 -20.90 18.19 -9.96
C GLY A 185 -21.79 17.90 -11.19
N ALA A 186 -21.16 17.80 -12.37
CA ALA A 186 -21.87 17.44 -13.59
C ALA A 186 -22.47 16.03 -13.52
N ALA A 187 -21.75 15.08 -12.92
CA ALA A 187 -22.24 13.72 -12.70
C ALA A 187 -23.50 13.69 -11.81
N GLN A 188 -23.53 14.49 -10.75
CA GLN A 188 -24.73 14.63 -9.90
C GLN A 188 -25.91 15.23 -10.66
N LEU A 189 -25.67 16.27 -11.46
CA LEU A 189 -26.73 16.87 -12.29
C LEU A 189 -27.28 15.89 -13.34
N ALA A 190 -26.43 14.96 -13.81
CA ALA A 190 -26.84 13.84 -14.68
C ALA A 190 -27.53 12.68 -13.93
N GLY A 191 -27.82 12.84 -12.61
CA GLY A 191 -28.54 11.86 -11.81
C GLY A 191 -27.65 10.77 -11.18
N LEU A 192 -26.33 10.87 -11.27
CA LEU A 192 -25.43 9.90 -10.64
C LEU A 192 -25.30 10.15 -9.12
N SER A 193 -25.52 9.12 -8.33
CA SER A 193 -25.29 9.19 -6.88
C SER A 193 -23.80 9.00 -6.57
N ILE A 194 -23.08 10.10 -6.35
CA ILE A 194 -21.66 10.04 -5.97
C ILE A 194 -21.44 9.25 -4.68
N ARG A 195 -22.40 9.30 -3.74
CA ARG A 195 -22.34 8.53 -2.49
C ARG A 195 -22.38 7.02 -2.76
N ALA A 196 -23.27 6.55 -3.66
CA ALA A 196 -23.34 5.14 -4.01
C ALA A 196 -22.07 4.67 -4.72
N VAL A 197 -21.53 5.48 -5.64
CA VAL A 197 -20.25 5.20 -6.32
C VAL A 197 -19.12 5.09 -5.30
N SER A 198 -19.04 6.02 -4.34
CA SER A 198 -18.04 5.98 -3.26
C SER A 198 -18.10 4.65 -2.50
N THR A 199 -19.29 4.26 -1.99
CA THR A 199 -19.45 3.02 -1.21
C THR A 199 -19.05 1.78 -2.01
N GLN A 200 -19.46 1.70 -3.29
CA GLN A 200 -19.08 0.56 -4.15
C GLN A 200 -17.58 0.49 -4.38
N VAL A 201 -16.92 1.62 -4.56
CA VAL A 201 -15.47 1.72 -4.75
C VAL A 201 -14.73 1.28 -3.48
N TRP A 202 -15.18 1.73 -2.30
CA TRP A 202 -14.58 1.33 -1.03
C TRP A 202 -14.77 -0.16 -0.75
N PHE A 203 -15.95 -0.70 -1.08
CA PHE A 203 -16.20 -2.14 -1.00
C PHE A 203 -15.22 -2.94 -1.87
N ILE A 204 -15.08 -2.57 -3.16
CA ILE A 204 -14.14 -3.25 -4.08
C ILE A 204 -12.70 -3.12 -3.61
N ALA A 205 -12.30 -1.93 -3.12
CA ALA A 205 -10.96 -1.74 -2.60
C ALA A 205 -10.69 -2.59 -1.35
N GLY A 206 -11.68 -2.76 -0.48
CA GLY A 206 -11.62 -3.67 0.66
C GLY A 206 -11.47 -5.14 0.24
N VAL A 207 -12.21 -5.57 -0.78
CA VAL A 207 -12.06 -6.91 -1.38
C VAL A 207 -10.64 -7.11 -1.90
N LEU A 208 -10.09 -6.15 -2.66
CA LEU A 208 -8.72 -6.23 -3.19
C LEU A 208 -7.68 -6.29 -2.07
N ALA A 209 -7.85 -5.48 -1.02
CA ALA A 209 -6.95 -5.50 0.13
C ALA A 209 -7.00 -6.85 0.88
N GLY A 210 -8.20 -7.37 1.13
CA GLY A 210 -8.38 -8.69 1.74
C GLY A 210 -7.71 -9.80 0.93
N ILE A 211 -8.00 -9.89 -0.37
CA ILE A 211 -7.38 -10.91 -1.26
C ILE A 211 -5.86 -10.76 -1.24
N SER A 212 -5.33 -9.53 -1.33
CA SER A 212 -3.88 -9.30 -1.32
C SER A 212 -3.22 -9.86 -0.06
N THR A 213 -3.89 -9.72 1.09
CA THR A 213 -3.32 -10.21 2.35
C THR A 213 -3.41 -11.72 2.47
N LEU A 214 -4.47 -12.34 1.94
CA LEU A 214 -4.58 -13.80 1.85
C LEU A 214 -3.47 -14.40 0.95
N LEU A 215 -3.02 -13.65 -0.06
CA LEU A 215 -1.96 -14.09 -0.96
C LEU A 215 -0.57 -13.87 -0.38
N ILE A 216 -0.34 -12.76 0.34
CA ILE A 216 1.00 -12.43 0.85
C ILE A 216 1.40 -13.29 2.04
N GLY A 217 0.45 -13.71 2.88
CA GLY A 217 0.71 -14.56 4.04
C GLY A 217 1.55 -15.79 3.68
N PRO A 218 1.08 -16.70 2.83
CA PRO A 218 1.83 -17.89 2.44
C PRO A 218 3.07 -17.56 1.58
N VAL A 219 3.03 -16.55 0.72
CA VAL A 219 4.18 -16.15 -0.12
C VAL A 219 5.37 -15.68 0.71
N GLN A 220 5.11 -14.97 1.80
CA GLN A 220 6.16 -14.54 2.74
C GLN A 220 6.43 -15.56 3.84
N GLN A 221 5.76 -16.72 3.79
CA GLN A 221 5.89 -17.78 4.79
C GLN A 221 5.65 -17.27 6.22
N LEU A 222 4.59 -16.47 6.37
CA LEU A 222 4.18 -15.97 7.67
C LEU A 222 3.38 -17.03 8.40
N ASP A 223 3.54 -17.05 9.72
CA ASP A 223 2.65 -17.83 10.58
C ASP A 223 1.23 -17.23 10.56
N ALA A 224 0.24 -18.04 10.86
CA ALA A 224 -1.17 -17.62 10.86
C ALA A 224 -1.43 -16.44 11.80
N GLY A 225 -0.73 -16.36 12.93
CA GLY A 225 -0.73 -15.23 13.84
C GLY A 225 0.09 -14.02 13.37
N GLY A 226 1.07 -14.23 12.49
CA GLY A 226 2.02 -13.22 12.02
C GLY A 226 1.42 -12.23 11.00
N VAL A 227 0.26 -12.55 10.41
CA VAL A 227 -0.48 -11.63 9.51
C VAL A 227 -1.29 -10.62 10.35
N GLY A 228 -0.63 -10.04 11.35
CA GLY A 228 -1.26 -9.11 12.26
C GLY A 228 -1.05 -7.64 11.89
N SER A 229 -1.26 -6.78 12.86
CA SER A 229 -1.22 -5.32 12.72
C SER A 229 0.12 -4.75 12.24
N SER A 230 1.22 -5.47 12.43
CA SER A 230 2.58 -5.03 12.05
C SER A 230 2.78 -4.95 10.53
N LEU A 231 2.12 -5.80 9.75
CA LEU A 231 2.22 -5.80 8.28
C LEU A 231 1.45 -4.66 7.61
N GLY A 232 0.42 -4.13 8.26
CA GLY A 232 -0.44 -3.11 7.67
C GLY A 232 0.30 -1.87 7.18
N PRO A 233 1.16 -1.23 8.00
CA PRO A 233 1.96 -0.08 7.60
C PRO A 233 2.95 -0.38 6.48
N GLU A 234 3.58 -1.55 6.48
CA GLU A 234 4.52 -1.98 5.45
C GLU A 234 3.83 -2.17 4.10
N LEU A 235 2.72 -2.91 4.07
CA LEU A 235 1.91 -3.11 2.87
C LEU A 235 1.36 -1.79 2.33
N LEU A 236 0.97 -0.87 3.22
CA LEU A 236 0.53 0.46 2.81
C LEU A 236 1.67 1.23 2.14
N LEU A 237 2.88 1.22 2.71
CA LEU A 237 4.05 1.92 2.15
C LEU A 237 4.37 1.43 0.74
N PHE A 238 4.45 0.12 0.54
CA PHE A 238 4.77 -0.48 -0.76
C PHE A 238 3.68 -0.19 -1.79
N SER A 239 2.42 -0.39 -1.40
CA SER A 239 1.28 -0.17 -2.31
C SER A 239 1.06 1.32 -2.61
N LEU A 240 1.28 2.22 -1.65
CA LEU A 240 1.20 3.66 -1.88
C LEU A 240 2.30 4.11 -2.83
N THR A 241 3.53 3.61 -2.66
CA THR A 241 4.64 3.89 -3.58
C THR A 241 4.30 3.41 -4.98
N ALA A 242 3.75 2.20 -5.12
CA ALA A 242 3.27 1.66 -6.39
C ALA A 242 2.15 2.52 -7.02
N ALA A 243 1.18 2.97 -6.21
CA ALA A 243 0.11 3.85 -6.66
C ALA A 243 0.61 5.23 -7.12
N MET A 244 1.69 5.74 -6.49
CA MET A 244 2.33 7.00 -6.87
C MET A 244 3.04 6.93 -8.22
N PHE A 245 3.56 5.77 -8.63
CA PHE A 245 4.01 5.56 -10.01
C PHE A 245 2.88 5.79 -11.03
N GLY A 246 1.66 5.41 -10.67
CA GLY A 246 0.45 5.70 -11.43
C GLY A 246 -0.10 7.12 -11.24
N GLN A 247 0.58 7.97 -10.45
CA GLN A 247 0.10 9.30 -10.03
C GLN A 247 -1.30 9.23 -9.42
N LEU A 248 -1.66 8.11 -8.78
CA LEU A 248 -2.99 7.82 -8.26
C LEU A 248 -4.12 7.90 -9.31
N GLN A 249 -3.78 7.85 -10.59
CA GLN A 249 -4.74 8.01 -11.70
C GLN A 249 -4.74 6.87 -12.70
N SER A 250 -3.64 6.13 -12.83
CA SER A 250 -3.46 5.11 -13.87
C SER A 250 -3.27 3.72 -13.27
N PHE A 251 -4.23 2.82 -13.48
CA PHE A 251 -4.17 1.43 -13.04
C PHE A 251 -2.98 0.66 -13.65
N PRO A 252 -2.73 0.72 -15.00
CA PRO A 252 -1.60 0.01 -15.58
C PRO A 252 -0.25 0.49 -15.05
N ARG A 253 -0.09 1.80 -14.80
CA ARG A 253 1.15 2.34 -14.23
C ARG A 253 1.31 1.92 -12.76
N ALA A 254 0.23 1.88 -11.98
CA ALA A 254 0.26 1.39 -10.61
C ALA A 254 0.62 -0.11 -10.56
N LEU A 255 0.13 -0.92 -11.52
CA LEU A 255 0.52 -2.31 -11.66
C LEU A 255 2.03 -2.44 -11.93
N GLY A 256 2.54 -1.72 -12.92
CA GLY A 256 3.98 -1.69 -13.22
C GLY A 256 4.81 -1.19 -12.04
N GLY A 257 4.32 -0.16 -11.33
CA GLY A 257 4.92 0.35 -10.10
C GLY A 257 4.99 -0.71 -9.01
N GLY A 258 3.91 -1.47 -8.81
CA GLY A 258 3.89 -2.58 -7.85
C GLY A 258 4.94 -3.64 -8.15
N ILE A 259 5.02 -4.09 -9.40
CA ILE A 259 6.02 -5.07 -9.85
C ILE A 259 7.44 -4.52 -9.59
N LEU A 260 7.70 -3.28 -9.96
CA LEU A 260 9.00 -2.65 -9.75
C LEU A 260 9.36 -2.58 -8.25
N ILE A 261 8.44 -2.15 -7.41
CA ILE A 261 8.64 -2.07 -5.95
C ILE A 261 8.89 -3.46 -5.34
N GLY A 262 8.15 -4.49 -5.77
CA GLY A 262 8.38 -5.86 -5.32
C GLY A 262 9.78 -6.37 -5.67
N ILE A 263 10.24 -6.13 -6.90
CA ILE A 263 11.60 -6.49 -7.33
C ILE A 263 12.65 -5.73 -6.51
N VAL A 264 12.49 -4.41 -6.34
CA VAL A 264 13.41 -3.59 -5.53
C VAL A 264 13.45 -4.09 -4.10
N ASN A 265 12.29 -4.36 -3.47
CA ASN A 265 12.20 -4.88 -2.11
C ASN A 265 12.98 -6.20 -1.96
N ARG A 266 12.78 -7.17 -2.86
CA ARG A 266 13.48 -8.46 -2.82
C ARG A 266 14.98 -8.33 -3.08
N LEU A 267 15.40 -7.46 -4.00
CA LEU A 267 16.82 -7.21 -4.23
C LEU A 267 17.49 -6.61 -3.00
N VAL A 268 16.87 -5.64 -2.34
CA VAL A 268 17.41 -5.04 -1.11
C VAL A 268 17.47 -6.07 0.01
N LEU A 269 16.42 -6.87 0.20
CA LEU A 269 16.40 -7.94 1.22
C LEU A 269 17.47 -9.01 0.96
N ALA A 270 17.68 -9.43 -0.29
CA ALA A 270 18.70 -10.42 -0.66
C ALA A 270 20.14 -9.92 -0.46
N ASN A 271 20.33 -8.60 -0.45
CA ASN A 271 21.64 -7.96 -0.22
C ASN A 271 21.79 -7.40 1.20
N LYS A 272 20.85 -7.66 2.08
CA LYS A 272 20.92 -7.30 3.50
C LYS A 272 22.17 -7.93 4.14
N GLY A 273 22.87 -7.17 4.97
CA GLY A 273 24.14 -7.62 5.59
C GLY A 273 25.36 -7.54 4.66
N LYS A 274 25.23 -6.86 3.50
CA LYS A 274 26.32 -6.70 2.55
C LYS A 274 26.39 -5.26 2.05
N GLY A 275 27.55 -4.63 2.20
CA GLY A 275 27.83 -3.31 1.67
C GLY A 275 27.61 -2.15 2.66
N PHE A 276 27.73 -0.92 2.16
CA PHE A 276 27.80 0.31 2.98
C PHE A 276 26.58 0.57 3.87
N LEU A 277 25.40 0.05 3.51
CA LEU A 277 24.18 0.22 4.33
C LEU A 277 24.23 -0.55 5.64
N ASP A 278 24.92 -1.69 5.64
CA ASP A 278 25.13 -2.50 6.84
C ASP A 278 26.17 -1.87 7.76
N ASP A 279 27.24 -1.30 7.18
CA ASP A 279 28.27 -0.54 7.89
C ASP A 279 27.67 0.69 8.61
N TRP A 280 26.54 1.22 8.12
CA TRP A 280 25.81 2.33 8.72
C TRP A 280 24.72 1.89 9.72
N GLY A 281 24.62 0.60 10.05
CA GLY A 281 23.63 0.08 10.99
C GLY A 281 22.18 0.09 10.47
N ILE A 282 21.96 0.30 9.16
CA ILE A 282 20.62 0.40 8.54
C ILE A 282 20.14 -0.96 8.06
N GLY A 283 20.92 -2.02 8.27
CA GLY A 283 20.67 -3.37 7.73
C GLY A 283 19.25 -3.89 7.94
N ASN A 284 18.66 -3.69 9.10
CA ASN A 284 17.32 -4.23 9.44
C ASN A 284 16.13 -3.47 8.84
N GLY A 285 16.32 -2.25 8.37
CA GLY A 285 15.26 -1.42 7.77
C GLY A 285 15.59 -0.91 6.37
N SER A 286 16.67 -1.42 5.76
CA SER A 286 17.17 -0.92 4.47
C SER A 286 16.14 -0.98 3.35
N ASN A 287 15.31 -2.01 3.30
CA ASN A 287 14.25 -2.15 2.32
C ASN A 287 13.15 -1.09 2.52
N LEU A 288 12.69 -0.86 3.74
CA LEU A 288 11.69 0.17 4.05
C LEU A 288 12.22 1.56 3.76
N LEU A 289 13.49 1.83 4.11
CA LEU A 289 14.16 3.09 3.82
C LEU A 289 14.26 3.33 2.30
N ALA A 290 14.70 2.32 1.54
CA ALA A 290 14.81 2.42 0.09
C ALA A 290 13.45 2.73 -0.56
N ILE A 291 12.40 2.02 -0.16
CA ILE A 291 11.05 2.25 -0.68
C ILE A 291 10.51 3.61 -0.25
N PHE A 292 10.77 4.04 1.00
CA PHE A 292 10.39 5.36 1.48
C PHE A 292 11.08 6.48 0.67
N LEU A 293 12.37 6.34 0.37
CA LEU A 293 13.09 7.30 -0.47
C LEU A 293 12.53 7.35 -1.89
N ILE A 294 12.21 6.20 -2.47
CA ILE A 294 11.53 6.15 -3.78
C ILE A 294 10.19 6.88 -3.72
N LEU A 295 9.38 6.63 -2.69
CA LEU A 295 8.11 7.32 -2.48
C LEU A 295 8.30 8.84 -2.39
N LEU A 296 9.27 9.28 -1.59
CA LEU A 296 9.58 10.69 -1.41
C LEU A 296 10.00 11.35 -2.73
N ILE A 297 10.87 10.71 -3.49
CA ILE A 297 11.30 11.19 -4.82
C ILE A 297 10.09 11.29 -5.75
N LEU A 298 9.26 10.25 -5.83
CA LEU A 298 8.05 10.26 -6.65
C LEU A 298 7.10 11.39 -6.25
N MET A 299 6.89 11.62 -4.96
CA MET A 299 6.06 12.73 -4.48
C MET A 299 6.61 14.09 -4.91
N LEU A 300 7.92 14.29 -4.90
CA LEU A 300 8.55 15.52 -5.36
C LEU A 300 8.34 15.78 -6.85
N PHE A 301 8.33 14.73 -7.67
CA PHE A 301 8.09 14.85 -9.11
C PHE A 301 6.59 15.04 -9.45
N VAL A 302 5.70 14.32 -8.76
CA VAL A 302 4.25 14.39 -9.00
C VAL A 302 3.68 15.76 -8.63
N THR A 303 4.16 16.39 -7.57
CA THR A 303 3.67 17.71 -7.14
C THR A 303 3.97 18.83 -8.13
N ARG A 304 4.87 18.65 -9.09
CA ARG A 304 5.19 19.66 -10.11
C ARG A 304 4.19 19.73 -11.27
N GLY A 305 3.42 18.66 -11.52
CA GLY A 305 2.54 18.54 -12.70
C GLY A 305 1.10 19.02 -12.52
N ASN A 306 0.53 19.01 -11.31
CA ASN A 306 -0.92 19.12 -11.10
C ASN A 306 -1.40 20.35 -10.33
N ARG A 307 -0.72 21.49 -10.44
CA ARG A 307 -1.13 22.71 -9.72
C ARG A 307 -2.44 23.35 -10.21
N THR A 308 -3.01 22.89 -11.32
CA THR A 308 -4.15 23.56 -11.96
C THR A 308 -5.53 23.05 -11.54
N SER A 309 -5.67 21.79 -11.06
CA SER A 309 -7.00 21.24 -10.75
C SER A 309 -7.46 21.37 -9.29
N GLU A 310 -6.54 21.58 -8.34
CA GLU A 310 -6.90 21.70 -6.93
C GLU A 310 -7.45 23.07 -6.53
N GLN A 311 -7.28 24.10 -7.38
CA GLN A 311 -7.66 25.47 -7.05
C GLN A 311 -9.14 25.81 -7.34
N SER A 312 -9.88 24.96 -8.05
CA SER A 312 -11.25 25.27 -8.49
C SER A 312 -12.37 24.91 -7.49
N TRP A 313 -12.05 24.22 -6.38
CA TRP A 313 -13.08 23.68 -5.48
C TRP A 313 -13.12 24.30 -4.08
N VAL A 314 -12.32 25.33 -3.81
CA VAL A 314 -12.35 26.03 -2.53
C VAL A 314 -13.14 27.31 -2.70
N LEU A 315 -14.43 27.27 -2.37
CA LEU A 315 -15.30 28.44 -2.16
C LEU A 315 -14.94 29.21 -0.88
N THR A 316 -13.81 28.94 -0.26
CA THR A 316 -13.29 29.77 0.83
C THR A 316 -12.53 30.95 0.25
N PRO A 317 -12.78 32.18 0.73
CA PRO A 317 -11.97 33.33 0.33
C PRO A 317 -10.51 32.98 0.58
N ARG A 318 -9.68 33.16 -0.46
CA ARG A 318 -8.23 32.99 -0.31
C ARG A 318 -7.78 33.89 0.82
N LEU A 319 -7.52 33.33 1.99
CA LEU A 319 -6.68 34.02 2.95
C LEU A 319 -5.39 34.36 2.20
N ARG A 320 -5.16 35.65 1.98
CA ARG A 320 -3.89 36.15 1.43
C ARG A 320 -2.80 35.48 2.23
N SER A 321 -2.09 34.56 1.61
CA SER A 321 -0.99 33.90 2.31
C SER A 321 0.04 34.99 2.61
N ALA A 322 0.20 35.33 3.88
CA ALA A 322 1.28 36.20 4.39
C ALA A 322 2.67 35.76 3.91
N HIS A 323 2.73 34.59 3.32
CA HIS A 323 3.91 33.91 2.80
C HIS A 323 4.49 34.53 1.51
N LYS A 324 3.69 35.23 0.69
CA LYS A 324 4.22 35.85 -0.53
C LYS A 324 5.13 37.03 -0.25
N ASP A 325 4.88 37.76 0.83
CA ASP A 325 5.67 38.93 1.19
C ASP A 325 7.00 38.50 1.87
N LEU A 326 7.03 37.35 2.54
CA LEU A 326 8.23 36.82 3.17
C LEU A 326 9.20 36.16 2.15
N VAL A 327 8.71 35.61 1.05
CA VAL A 327 9.54 34.98 0.00
C VAL A 327 10.42 36.02 -0.73
N GLN A 328 10.07 37.30 -0.69
CA GLN A 328 10.83 38.38 -1.32
C GLN A 328 12.12 38.71 -0.55
N TYR A 329 12.20 38.35 0.73
CA TYR A 329 13.40 38.61 1.52
C TYR A 329 14.47 37.54 1.31
N PRO A 330 15.71 37.94 0.92
CA PRO A 330 16.80 36.98 0.71
C PRO A 330 17.10 36.15 1.98
N ALA A 331 16.90 36.74 3.16
CA ALA A 331 17.03 36.04 4.43
C ALA A 331 16.12 34.82 4.57
N TYR A 332 14.90 34.86 4.03
CA TYR A 332 13.98 33.71 4.08
C TYR A 332 14.47 32.52 3.25
N LYS A 333 15.08 32.79 2.09
CA LYS A 333 15.70 31.74 1.25
C LYS A 333 16.86 31.07 1.99
N TRP A 334 17.70 31.87 2.67
CA TRP A 334 18.81 31.34 3.45
C TRP A 334 18.36 30.52 4.68
N VAL A 335 17.35 30.98 5.41
CA VAL A 335 16.76 30.23 6.54
C VAL A 335 16.17 28.89 6.06
N SER A 336 15.50 28.87 4.91
CA SER A 336 14.97 27.63 4.33
C SER A 336 16.08 26.66 3.90
N VAL A 337 17.15 27.16 3.26
CA VAL A 337 18.29 26.34 2.84
C VAL A 337 19.07 25.83 4.06
N VAL A 338 19.33 26.68 5.04
CA VAL A 338 20.01 26.30 6.29
C VAL A 338 19.16 25.32 7.09
N GLY A 339 17.83 25.52 7.16
CA GLY A 339 16.93 24.59 7.81
C GLY A 339 16.93 23.19 7.15
N MET A 340 16.93 23.13 5.81
CA MET A 340 17.05 21.86 5.08
C MET A 340 18.43 21.22 5.26
N MET A 341 19.52 22.01 5.28
CA MET A 341 20.86 21.48 5.56
C MET A 341 20.99 20.94 6.98
N LEU A 342 20.44 21.64 7.99
CA LEU A 342 20.43 21.16 9.37
C LEU A 342 19.59 19.90 9.53
N LEU A 343 18.46 19.79 8.83
CA LEU A 343 17.63 18.60 8.82
C LEU A 343 18.33 17.42 8.13
N ALA A 344 19.01 17.67 7.03
CA ALA A 344 19.84 16.67 6.35
C ALA A 344 21.02 16.21 7.24
N LEU A 345 21.72 17.14 7.90
CA LEU A 345 22.79 16.83 8.85
C LEU A 345 22.27 16.07 10.08
N ALA A 346 21.07 16.43 10.60
CA ALA A 346 20.44 15.68 11.68
C ALA A 346 20.11 14.25 11.26
N ILE A 347 19.54 14.05 10.05
CA ILE A 347 19.23 12.72 9.50
C ILE A 347 20.52 11.90 9.31
N ILE A 348 21.59 12.51 8.77
CA ILE A 348 22.89 11.85 8.57
C ILE A 348 23.59 11.57 9.90
N GLY A 349 23.46 12.46 10.89
CA GLY A 349 24.08 12.34 12.22
C GLY A 349 23.31 11.46 13.20
N LEU A 350 22.02 11.21 12.95
CA LEU A 350 21.16 10.40 13.83
C LEU A 350 21.71 8.98 14.10
N PRO A 351 22.27 8.25 13.10
CA PRO A 351 22.89 6.95 13.33
C PRO A 351 24.08 7.01 14.29
N TRP A 352 24.84 8.11 14.30
CA TRP A 352 26.00 8.29 15.17
C TRP A 352 25.61 8.64 16.62
N ILE A 353 24.43 9.21 16.83
CA ILE A 353 23.90 9.61 18.13
C ILE A 353 23.15 8.46 18.79
N VAL A 354 22.49 7.61 17.99
CA VAL A 354 21.67 6.48 18.47
C VAL A 354 22.50 5.20 18.67
N ASP A 355 23.77 5.19 18.21
CA ASP A 355 24.63 4.03 18.36
C ASP A 355 25.19 3.94 19.77
N LYS A 356 24.64 3.03 20.57
CA LYS A 356 25.17 2.03 21.53
C LYS A 356 24.22 1.71 22.69
N PRO A 357 23.23 0.80 22.52
CA PRO A 357 22.61 0.18 23.69
C PRO A 357 23.43 -0.98 24.29
N SER A 358 24.63 -1.26 23.79
CA SER A 358 25.41 -2.44 24.20
C SER A 358 26.42 -2.21 25.35
N ARG A 359 26.29 -1.14 26.14
CA ARG A 359 27.15 -0.92 27.33
C ARG A 359 26.39 -0.78 28.66
N LEU A 360 25.19 -1.36 28.74
CA LEU A 360 24.46 -1.49 30.02
C LEU A 360 23.94 -2.94 30.14
N ILE A 361 24.86 -3.89 30.21
CA ILE A 361 24.72 -5.18 30.94
C ILE A 361 26.11 -5.51 31.45
#